data_cdb2a3da83de5fa17ba509cb23ce6e7a
#
_entry.id   cdb2a3da83de5fa17ba509cb23ce6e7a
#
_cell.length_a   1.000
_cell.length_b   1.000
_cell.length_c   1.000
_cell.angle_alpha   90.00
_cell.angle_beta   90.00
_cell.angle_gamma   90.00
#
_symmetry.space_group_name_H-M   'P 1'
#
loop_
_entity.id
_entity.type
_entity.pdbx_description
1 polymer ?
#
loop_
_entity_poly.entity_id
_entity_poly.type
_entity_poly.pdbx_seq_one_letter_code
_entity_poly.pdbx_strand_id
1 'polypeptide(L)'
;SVSAFLLNRSSDLEIKGVHVVTVNDYLAKRDSEWMGAMYEFLGLTVDCIDKHEPNSVARRRAYNCDITYGTNNEFGFDYLRDNMTGNPEELVQRKHHYAIVDEVDSVLIDDARTPLIISGPTPRGDLQEFDQLKPDVVRLFDSQKRLVTTILAEAKQILTNPASSDE
;
A
#
# COMPACT_ATOMS: atom_id res chain seq x y z
N SER A 1 -16.84 4.12 -15.79
CA SER A 1 -15.45 4.31 -15.35
C SER A 1 -15.38 5.49 -14.38
N VAL A 2 -14.39 5.53 -13.53
CA VAL A 2 -14.09 6.61 -12.57
C VAL A 2 -14.09 7.98 -13.26
N SER A 3 -13.51 8.07 -14.45
CA SER A 3 -13.43 9.27 -15.26
C SER A 3 -14.78 9.83 -15.66
N ALA A 4 -15.73 8.99 -16.06
CA ALA A 4 -17.07 9.43 -16.45
C ALA A 4 -17.86 9.97 -15.25
N PHE A 5 -17.61 9.40 -14.06
CA PHE A 5 -18.25 9.87 -12.83
C PHE A 5 -17.72 11.26 -12.42
N LEU A 6 -16.41 11.48 -12.50
CA LEU A 6 -15.79 12.76 -12.19
C LEU A 6 -16.27 13.88 -13.12
N LEU A 7 -16.39 13.60 -14.42
CA LEU A 7 -16.88 14.57 -15.40
C LEU A 7 -18.34 15.01 -15.16
N ASN A 8 -19.18 14.10 -14.71
CA ASN A 8 -20.59 14.40 -14.45
C ASN A 8 -20.82 15.20 -13.15
N ARG A 9 -19.84 15.29 -12.28
CA ARG A 9 -19.96 15.97 -10.99
C ARG A 9 -18.89 17.03 -10.74
N SER A 10 -18.24 17.51 -11.78
CA SER A 10 -17.16 18.50 -11.66
C SER A 10 -17.59 19.75 -10.88
N SER A 11 -18.80 20.26 -11.12
CA SER A 11 -19.29 21.48 -10.45
C SER A 11 -19.45 21.34 -8.93
N ASP A 12 -19.72 20.12 -8.44
CA ASP A 12 -19.92 19.86 -7.00
C ASP A 12 -18.57 19.56 -6.29
N LEU A 13 -17.53 19.24 -7.05
CA LEU A 13 -16.25 18.74 -6.56
C LEU A 13 -15.13 19.77 -6.64
N GLU A 14 -15.30 20.80 -7.46
CA GLU A 14 -14.28 21.83 -7.80
C GLU A 14 -13.65 22.56 -6.62
N ILE A 15 -14.32 22.64 -5.47
CA ILE A 15 -13.84 23.47 -4.35
C ILE A 15 -13.19 22.64 -3.23
N LYS A 16 -13.46 21.35 -3.15
CA LYS A 16 -13.12 20.54 -1.96
C LYS A 16 -12.12 19.42 -2.19
N GLY A 17 -11.87 19.07 -3.45
CA GLY A 17 -10.91 18.04 -3.88
C GLY A 17 -11.44 16.61 -3.78
N VAL A 18 -10.94 15.81 -4.71
CA VAL A 18 -11.25 14.38 -4.87
C VAL A 18 -9.97 13.57 -4.79
N HIS A 19 -9.97 12.52 -3.97
CA HIS A 19 -8.91 11.53 -3.96
C HIS A 19 -9.33 10.34 -4.84
N VAL A 20 -8.47 9.95 -5.78
CA VAL A 20 -8.62 8.74 -6.60
C VAL A 20 -7.60 7.73 -6.11
N VAL A 21 -8.11 6.70 -5.45
CA VAL A 21 -7.29 5.67 -4.79
C VAL A 21 -7.18 4.45 -5.69
N THR A 22 -5.96 4.00 -5.96
CA THR A 22 -5.65 2.81 -6.75
C THR A 22 -4.80 1.83 -5.95
N VAL A 23 -4.60 0.62 -6.48
CA VAL A 23 -3.87 -0.44 -5.79
C VAL A 23 -2.34 -0.35 -5.94
N ASN A 24 -1.84 0.32 -6.99
CA ASN A 24 -0.40 0.43 -7.21
C ASN A 24 0.01 1.78 -7.83
N ASP A 25 1.27 2.12 -7.66
CA ASP A 25 1.86 3.38 -8.09
C ASP A 25 1.93 3.54 -9.61
N TYR A 26 2.06 2.45 -10.35
CA TYR A 26 2.02 2.50 -11.81
C TYR A 26 0.68 2.98 -12.33
N LEU A 27 -0.42 2.44 -11.81
CA LEU A 27 -1.77 2.85 -12.18
C LEU A 27 -2.04 4.31 -11.76
N ALA A 28 -1.66 4.68 -10.53
CA ALA A 28 -1.82 6.04 -10.05
C ALA A 28 -1.11 7.06 -10.96
N LYS A 29 0.13 6.80 -11.34
CA LYS A 29 0.92 7.66 -12.23
C LYS A 29 0.36 7.70 -13.64
N ARG A 30 0.08 6.52 -14.23
CA ARG A 30 -0.45 6.42 -15.60
C ARG A 30 -1.79 7.14 -15.75
N ASP A 31 -2.72 6.87 -14.84
CA ASP A 31 -4.08 7.40 -14.94
C ASP A 31 -4.11 8.90 -14.62
N SER A 32 -3.25 9.38 -13.71
CA SER A 32 -3.08 10.82 -13.49
C SER A 32 -2.58 11.56 -14.73
N GLU A 33 -1.73 10.93 -15.55
CA GLU A 33 -1.22 11.53 -16.79
C GLU A 33 -2.24 11.47 -17.94
N TRP A 34 -2.85 10.32 -18.15
CA TRP A 34 -3.80 10.14 -19.25
C TRP A 34 -5.08 10.94 -19.05
N MET A 35 -5.65 10.88 -17.86
CA MET A 35 -6.88 11.61 -17.54
C MET A 35 -6.59 13.07 -17.20
N GLY A 36 -5.40 13.35 -16.68
CA GLY A 36 -4.96 14.69 -16.31
C GLY A 36 -5.09 15.67 -17.44
N ALA A 37 -4.63 15.33 -18.64
CA ALA A 37 -4.72 16.20 -19.81
C ALA A 37 -6.19 16.63 -20.12
N MET A 38 -7.15 15.74 -19.91
CA MET A 38 -8.57 16.04 -20.11
C MET A 38 -9.12 16.93 -18.99
N TYR A 39 -8.76 16.67 -17.74
CA TYR A 39 -9.20 17.47 -16.60
C TYR A 39 -8.61 18.88 -16.64
N GLU A 40 -7.33 19.00 -16.99
CA GLU A 40 -6.65 20.29 -17.19
C GLU A 40 -7.31 21.11 -18.30
N PHE A 41 -7.71 20.46 -19.40
CA PHE A 41 -8.49 21.12 -20.46
C PHE A 41 -9.83 21.68 -19.95
N LEU A 42 -10.41 21.04 -18.95
CA LEU A 42 -11.64 21.50 -18.28
C LEU A 42 -11.38 22.53 -17.16
N GLY A 43 -10.13 22.93 -16.96
CA GLY A 43 -9.74 23.92 -15.94
C GLY A 43 -9.52 23.35 -14.54
N LEU A 44 -9.46 22.00 -14.38
CA LEU A 44 -9.18 21.34 -13.11
C LEU A 44 -7.69 21.05 -12.95
N THR A 45 -7.20 21.12 -11.72
CA THR A 45 -5.82 20.77 -11.38
C THR A 45 -5.74 19.29 -10.98
N VAL A 46 -4.70 18.58 -11.46
CA VAL A 46 -4.51 17.16 -11.21
C VAL A 46 -3.05 16.88 -10.84
N ASP A 47 -2.84 16.05 -9.84
CA ASP A 47 -1.50 15.54 -9.52
C ASP A 47 -1.59 14.16 -8.88
N CYS A 48 -0.41 13.49 -8.76
CA CYS A 48 -0.27 12.17 -8.17
C CYS A 48 0.75 12.20 -7.03
N ILE A 49 0.32 11.81 -5.82
CA ILE A 49 1.20 11.81 -4.64
C ILE A 49 2.36 10.83 -4.75
N ASP A 50 2.19 9.73 -5.48
CA ASP A 50 3.24 8.72 -5.70
C ASP A 50 4.42 9.22 -6.58
N LYS A 51 4.31 10.43 -7.15
CA LYS A 51 5.40 11.10 -7.88
C LYS A 51 6.30 11.94 -6.95
N HIS A 52 5.89 12.15 -5.72
CA HIS A 52 6.52 13.10 -4.81
C HIS A 52 6.99 12.44 -3.53
N GLU A 53 8.15 12.88 -3.03
CA GLU A 53 8.71 12.40 -1.77
C GLU A 53 7.77 12.72 -0.58
N PRO A 54 7.67 11.81 0.41
CA PRO A 54 6.91 12.04 1.63
C PRO A 54 7.30 13.36 2.32
N ASN A 55 6.32 14.02 2.92
CA ASN A 55 6.48 15.29 3.64
C ASN A 55 7.05 16.48 2.80
N SER A 56 7.14 16.31 1.49
CA SER A 56 7.66 17.36 0.61
C SER A 56 6.61 18.46 0.34
N VAL A 57 7.10 19.65 -0.01
CA VAL A 57 6.25 20.76 -0.48
C VAL A 57 5.48 20.37 -1.76
N ALA A 58 6.12 19.59 -2.63
CA ALA A 58 5.49 19.09 -3.85
C ALA A 58 4.31 18.17 -3.54
N ARG A 59 4.46 17.25 -2.58
CA ARG A 59 3.41 16.35 -2.14
C ARG A 59 2.22 17.11 -1.51
N ARG A 60 2.51 18.15 -0.73
CA ARG A 60 1.48 19.05 -0.20
C ARG A 60 0.72 19.79 -1.31
N ARG A 61 1.40 20.21 -2.37
CA ARG A 61 0.76 20.83 -3.54
C ARG A 61 -0.14 19.83 -4.25
N ALA A 62 0.28 18.57 -4.40
CA ALA A 62 -0.53 17.51 -4.99
C ALA A 62 -1.85 17.30 -4.23
N TYR A 63 -1.83 17.33 -2.90
CA TYR A 63 -3.06 17.29 -2.10
C TYR A 63 -3.96 18.50 -2.25
N ASN A 64 -3.44 19.62 -2.67
CA ASN A 64 -4.22 20.85 -2.92
C ASN A 64 -4.80 20.93 -4.33
N CYS A 65 -4.51 19.98 -5.21
CA CYS A 65 -5.15 19.87 -6.52
C CYS A 65 -6.64 19.48 -6.39
N ASP A 66 -7.44 19.77 -7.41
CA ASP A 66 -8.85 19.40 -7.47
C ASP A 66 -9.01 17.88 -7.50
N ILE A 67 -8.09 17.19 -8.18
CA ILE A 67 -8.04 15.72 -8.25
C ILE A 67 -6.64 15.25 -7.86
N THR A 68 -6.58 14.41 -6.82
CA THR A 68 -5.34 13.82 -6.31
C THR A 68 -5.37 12.31 -6.50
N TYR A 69 -4.48 11.80 -7.34
CA TYR A 69 -4.26 10.36 -7.51
C TYR A 69 -3.24 9.84 -6.50
N GLY A 70 -3.39 8.57 -6.11
CA GLY A 70 -2.42 7.90 -5.26
C GLY A 70 -2.81 6.48 -4.91
N THR A 71 -1.85 5.73 -4.35
CA THR A 71 -2.12 4.40 -3.82
C THR A 71 -2.75 4.47 -2.43
N ASN A 72 -3.54 3.44 -2.09
CA ASN A 72 -4.15 3.29 -0.77
C ASN A 72 -3.12 3.40 0.35
N ASN A 73 -1.96 2.76 0.17
CA ASN A 73 -0.88 2.76 1.17
C ASN A 73 -0.30 4.15 1.38
N GLU A 74 -0.03 4.90 0.31
CA GLU A 74 0.55 6.23 0.41
C GLU A 74 -0.41 7.23 1.07
N PHE A 75 -1.71 7.19 0.73
CA PHE A 75 -2.72 7.97 1.46
C PHE A 75 -2.76 7.63 2.95
N GLY A 76 -2.70 6.34 3.28
CA GLY A 76 -2.69 5.87 4.66
C GLY A 76 -1.42 6.25 5.41
N PHE A 77 -0.24 6.14 4.79
CA PHE A 77 1.01 6.56 5.39
C PHE A 77 1.07 8.06 5.62
N ASP A 78 0.58 8.88 4.70
CA ASP A 78 0.50 10.32 4.89
C ASP A 78 -0.44 10.68 6.05
N TYR A 79 -1.58 10.01 6.15
CA TYR A 79 -2.50 10.20 7.28
C TYR A 79 -1.83 9.87 8.62
N LEU A 80 -1.08 8.77 8.68
CA LEU A 80 -0.35 8.40 9.89
C LEU A 80 0.74 9.43 10.22
N ARG A 81 1.52 9.88 9.23
CA ARG A 81 2.54 10.91 9.40
C ARG A 81 1.94 12.23 9.92
N ASP A 82 0.85 12.67 9.33
CA ASP A 82 0.14 13.87 9.74
C ASP A 82 -0.38 13.78 11.18
N ASN A 83 -0.85 12.60 11.62
CA ASN A 83 -1.26 12.39 13.01
C ASN A 83 -0.09 12.33 14.01
N MET A 84 1.13 12.12 13.55
CA MET A 84 2.33 12.13 14.40
C MET A 84 2.96 13.52 14.50
N THR A 85 2.57 14.44 13.64
CA THR A 85 3.08 15.81 13.59
C THR A 85 2.50 16.65 14.73
N GLY A 86 3.37 17.37 15.41
CA GLY A 86 2.97 18.32 16.48
C GLY A 86 2.63 19.72 15.98
N ASN A 87 2.92 20.03 14.71
CA ASN A 87 2.75 21.34 14.12
C ASN A 87 1.78 21.29 12.91
N PRO A 88 0.67 22.05 12.96
CA PRO A 88 -0.28 22.10 11.84
C PRO A 88 0.33 22.53 10.49
N GLU A 89 1.41 23.29 10.50
CA GLU A 89 2.09 23.73 9.28
C GLU A 89 2.84 22.61 8.55
N GLU A 90 3.10 21.50 9.23
CA GLU A 90 3.75 20.32 8.68
C GLU A 90 2.79 19.34 8.05
N LEU A 91 1.50 19.50 8.26
CA LEU A 91 0.47 18.66 7.67
C LEU A 91 0.56 18.67 6.14
N VAL A 92 0.51 17.48 5.56
CA VAL A 92 0.57 17.28 4.12
C VAL A 92 -0.82 17.20 3.52
N GLN A 93 -1.72 16.48 4.19
CA GLN A 93 -3.09 16.31 3.75
C GLN A 93 -3.96 17.50 4.16
N ARG A 94 -4.90 17.84 3.29
CA ARG A 94 -6.00 18.75 3.64
C ARG A 94 -7.22 17.97 4.13
N LYS A 95 -8.26 18.67 4.53
CA LYS A 95 -9.52 18.07 4.94
C LYS A 95 -10.07 17.18 3.81
N HIS A 96 -10.39 15.93 4.13
CA HIS A 96 -10.97 14.98 3.20
C HIS A 96 -12.40 15.37 2.84
N HIS A 97 -12.74 15.27 1.56
CA HIS A 97 -14.10 15.57 1.09
C HIS A 97 -14.72 14.38 0.36
N TYR A 98 -14.04 13.88 -0.66
CA TYR A 98 -14.56 12.78 -1.47
C TYR A 98 -13.42 11.86 -1.89
N ALA A 99 -13.68 10.56 -1.89
CA ALA A 99 -12.74 9.58 -2.40
C ALA A 99 -13.44 8.61 -3.34
N ILE A 100 -12.76 8.26 -4.42
CA ILE A 100 -13.14 7.19 -5.34
C ILE A 100 -12.08 6.11 -5.19
N VAL A 101 -12.50 4.93 -4.78
CA VAL A 101 -11.62 3.78 -4.62
C VAL A 101 -11.85 2.85 -5.81
N ASP A 102 -10.81 2.69 -6.62
CA ASP A 102 -10.78 1.70 -7.69
C ASP A 102 -10.28 0.36 -7.16
N GLU A 103 -10.72 -0.75 -7.78
CA GLU A 103 -10.42 -2.11 -7.32
C GLU A 103 -10.69 -2.30 -5.81
N VAL A 104 -11.88 -1.94 -5.40
CA VAL A 104 -12.32 -1.88 -4.00
C VAL A 104 -12.18 -3.22 -3.25
N ASP A 105 -12.30 -4.34 -3.93
CA ASP A 105 -12.07 -5.68 -3.40
C ASP A 105 -10.61 -5.88 -2.99
N SER A 106 -9.67 -5.47 -3.84
CA SER A 106 -8.24 -5.50 -3.49
C SER A 106 -7.92 -4.58 -2.32
N VAL A 107 -8.40 -3.34 -2.36
CA VAL A 107 -8.08 -2.32 -1.34
C VAL A 107 -8.74 -2.61 0.02
N LEU A 108 -10.03 -2.95 0.03
CA LEU A 108 -10.82 -3.04 1.27
C LEU A 108 -11.00 -4.47 1.79
N ILE A 109 -10.63 -5.50 1.03
CA ILE A 109 -10.76 -6.90 1.42
C ILE A 109 -9.40 -7.57 1.49
N ASP A 110 -8.66 -7.62 0.39
CA ASP A 110 -7.39 -8.35 0.32
C ASP A 110 -6.29 -7.66 1.14
N ASP A 111 -6.10 -6.37 0.95
CA ASP A 111 -5.10 -5.55 1.65
C ASP A 111 -5.55 -5.10 3.05
N ALA A 112 -6.85 -5.21 3.37
CA ALA A 112 -7.41 -4.71 4.63
C ALA A 112 -6.79 -5.35 5.90
N ARG A 113 -6.15 -6.50 5.76
CA ARG A 113 -5.44 -7.19 6.86
C ARG A 113 -3.98 -6.77 7.00
N THR A 114 -3.44 -6.06 6.05
CA THR A 114 -2.05 -5.61 6.08
C THR A 114 -1.96 -4.31 6.85
N PRO A 115 -1.37 -4.30 8.06
CA PRO A 115 -1.28 -3.07 8.84
C PRO A 115 -0.28 -2.10 8.20
N LEU A 116 -0.64 -0.83 8.15
CA LEU A 116 0.29 0.25 7.83
C LEU A 116 1.14 0.54 9.07
N ILE A 117 2.43 0.24 9.01
CA ILE A 117 3.34 0.41 10.14
C ILE A 117 4.41 1.44 9.78
N ILE A 118 4.47 2.52 10.54
CA ILE A 118 5.60 3.45 10.51
C ILE A 118 6.54 3.03 11.64
N SER A 119 7.73 2.55 11.29
CA SER A 119 8.78 2.22 12.24
C SER A 119 9.98 3.13 12.02
N GLY A 120 10.53 3.64 13.12
CA GLY A 120 11.80 4.34 13.13
C GLY A 120 12.92 3.47 13.71
N PRO A 121 14.19 3.83 13.48
CA PRO A 121 15.29 3.17 14.16
C PRO A 121 15.14 3.40 15.67
N THR A 122 14.92 2.32 16.40
CA THR A 122 15.01 2.37 17.86
C THR A 122 16.47 2.43 18.28
N PRO A 123 16.82 3.19 19.33
CA PRO A 123 18.15 3.07 19.93
C PRO A 123 18.38 1.59 20.23
N ARG A 124 19.50 1.05 19.77
CA ARG A 124 19.89 -0.33 20.10
C ARG A 124 19.92 -0.43 21.62
N GLY A 125 18.91 -1.03 22.20
CA GLY A 125 18.98 -1.46 23.59
C GLY A 125 20.08 -2.50 23.69
N ASP A 126 20.88 -2.44 24.75
CA ASP A 126 22.02 -3.35 25.01
C ASP A 126 21.63 -4.82 25.18
N LEU A 127 20.37 -5.18 24.95
CA LEU A 127 19.78 -6.49 25.19
C LEU A 127 19.15 -7.09 23.90
N GLN A 128 19.86 -7.01 22.77
CA GLN A 128 19.43 -7.76 21.60
C GLN A 128 19.93 -9.21 21.69
N GLU A 129 19.03 -10.10 22.07
CA GLU A 129 19.29 -11.54 22.18
C GLU A 129 19.41 -12.25 20.80
N PHE A 130 19.36 -11.51 19.68
CA PHE A 130 19.41 -12.09 18.34
C PHE A 130 20.64 -12.95 18.10
N ASP A 131 21.81 -12.46 18.47
CA ASP A 131 23.06 -13.19 18.25
C ASP A 131 23.16 -14.43 19.13
N GLN A 132 22.55 -14.41 20.31
CA GLN A 132 22.51 -15.54 21.25
C GLN A 132 21.48 -16.59 20.78
N LEU A 133 20.31 -16.20 20.34
CA LEU A 133 19.22 -17.11 19.94
C LEU A 133 19.36 -17.63 18.50
N LYS A 134 20.09 -16.93 17.62
CA LYS A 134 20.26 -17.32 16.22
C LYS A 134 20.71 -18.76 16.01
N PRO A 135 21.72 -19.29 16.75
CA PRO A 135 22.15 -20.69 16.58
C PRO A 135 21.05 -21.70 16.89
N ASP A 136 20.19 -21.41 17.89
CA ASP A 136 19.10 -22.30 18.28
C ASP A 136 17.97 -22.27 17.27
N VAL A 137 17.64 -21.10 16.75
CA VAL A 137 16.64 -20.93 15.67
C VAL A 137 17.09 -21.65 14.41
N VAL A 138 18.37 -21.52 14.02
CA VAL A 138 18.94 -22.23 12.85
C VAL A 138 18.85 -23.74 13.05
N ARG A 139 19.22 -24.24 14.23
CA ARG A 139 19.14 -25.67 14.54
C ARG A 139 17.70 -26.21 14.46
N LEU A 140 16.75 -25.48 14.99
CA LEU A 140 15.33 -25.82 14.91
C LEU A 140 14.85 -25.86 13.46
N PHE A 141 15.17 -24.84 12.69
CA PHE A 141 14.82 -24.76 11.26
C PHE A 141 15.40 -25.91 10.45
N ASP A 142 16.68 -26.24 10.65
CA ASP A 142 17.34 -27.34 9.96
C ASP A 142 16.73 -28.70 10.34
N SER A 143 16.37 -28.89 11.60
CA SER A 143 15.69 -30.11 12.07
C SER A 143 14.32 -30.26 11.41
N GLN A 144 13.54 -29.21 11.35
CA GLN A 144 12.25 -29.21 10.68
C GLN A 144 12.38 -29.46 9.19
N LYS A 145 13.33 -28.82 8.53
CA LYS A 145 13.62 -29.02 7.10
C LYS A 145 13.95 -30.48 6.77
N ARG A 146 14.79 -31.13 7.59
CA ARG A 146 15.13 -32.56 7.42
C ARG A 146 13.90 -33.43 7.55
N LEU A 147 13.07 -33.22 8.58
CA LEU A 147 11.84 -33.96 8.80
C LEU A 147 10.88 -33.84 7.62
N VAL A 148 10.63 -32.60 7.17
CA VAL A 148 9.74 -32.33 6.02
C VAL A 148 10.28 -32.98 4.74
N THR A 149 11.60 -32.94 4.51
CA THR A 149 12.22 -33.57 3.34
C THR A 149 12.02 -35.09 3.36
N THR A 150 12.17 -35.73 4.52
CA THR A 150 11.93 -37.18 4.68
C THR A 150 10.48 -37.53 4.41
N ILE A 151 9.53 -36.82 5.03
CA ILE A 151 8.08 -37.05 4.82
C ILE A 151 7.69 -36.86 3.35
N LEU A 152 8.23 -35.83 2.70
CA LEU A 152 7.97 -35.59 1.27
C LEU A 152 8.53 -36.69 0.37
N ALA A 153 9.69 -37.24 0.72
CA ALA A 153 10.27 -38.38 -0.03
C ALA A 153 9.42 -39.62 0.10
N GLU A 154 8.97 -39.96 1.32
CA GLU A 154 8.04 -41.07 1.59
C GLU A 154 6.71 -40.89 0.85
N ALA A 155 6.10 -39.70 0.95
CA ALA A 155 4.87 -39.42 0.25
C ALA A 155 5.00 -39.52 -1.28
N LYS A 156 6.12 -39.10 -1.85
CA LYS A 156 6.40 -39.27 -3.29
C LYS A 156 6.54 -40.76 -3.67
N GLN A 157 7.19 -41.55 -2.83
CA GLN A 157 7.29 -43.01 -3.09
C GLN A 157 5.94 -43.69 -3.09
N ILE A 158 5.05 -43.37 -2.14
CA ILE A 158 3.69 -43.90 -2.09
C ILE A 158 2.89 -43.49 -3.33
N LEU A 159 2.98 -42.26 -3.76
CA LEU A 159 2.30 -41.77 -4.97
C LEU A 159 2.79 -42.38 -6.27
N THR A 160 4.09 -42.69 -6.34
CA THR A 160 4.66 -43.34 -7.55
C THR A 160 4.45 -44.84 -7.61
N ASN A 161 4.19 -45.49 -6.47
CA ASN A 161 3.88 -46.93 -6.37
C ASN A 161 2.51 -47.17 -5.73
N PRO A 162 1.39 -46.95 -6.44
CA PRO A 162 0.05 -47.10 -5.89
C PRO A 162 -0.36 -48.57 -5.64
N ALA A 163 0.46 -49.58 -5.99
CA ALA A 163 0.15 -50.98 -5.87
C ALA A 163 0.40 -51.60 -4.47
N SER A 164 0.79 -50.83 -3.45
CA SER A 164 1.06 -51.36 -2.09
C SER A 164 0.07 -50.90 -1.02
N SER A 165 -1.10 -50.39 -1.37
CA SER A 165 -2.10 -49.92 -0.39
C SER A 165 -3.36 -50.78 -0.28
N ASP A 166 -3.34 -52.04 -0.78
CA ASP A 166 -4.40 -53.01 -0.55
C ASP A 166 -3.84 -54.20 0.30
N GLU A 167 -3.75 -53.98 1.60
CA GLU A 167 -3.87 -54.98 2.66
C GLU A 167 -4.36 -54.30 3.95
#